data_45115d6cf01e9c5df63643f386b7938a
#
_entry.id   45115d6cf01e9c5df63643f386b7938a
#
_cell.length_a   1.000
_cell.length_b   1.000
_cell.length_c   1.000
_cell.angle_alpha   90.00
_cell.angle_beta   90.00
_cell.angle_gamma   90.00
#
_symmetry.space_group_name_H-M   'P 1'
#
loop_
_entity.id
_entity.type
_entity.pdbx_description
1 polymer ?
#
loop_
_entity_poly.entity_id
_entity_poly.type
_entity_poly.pdbx_seq_one_letter_code
_entity_poly.pdbx_strand_id
1 'polypeptide(L)'
;MLSRSSTTTTTPSSVRSKVLAIAASAALLAGASVASSAVAAPAPATVPAAPVALAAPEVPGRGSTALNLFQWTWSSVAAECTSTIGPAGFAYVQVSPPQEHIQGTSWWTSYQPVSYRLESKLGTRAEFKNMVDTCRAAGVGIIADAVINHMTGADAGSGTGTGGSAFGVDYFPGLYDGSSFNDCRSNISNYGDRYQVQNCRLVSLQDLRTGSNAVRDRIAGYLNDLLSLGVAGFRMDASKHIPAADLEAIKSRLTNPNVFWVHEVIGSAGEPIQPSEYLGSGDSHEFQYARNLKGYMDGSIAGIRGITNGLLPSDRAGVFVDNHDTERDGHGTMNYQWGQKYLLGNVFMLAYPYGWPTVYSGYKFTDRDAGVPGSTATRVPDASCSNTAVWTCMQRKPEIKGMVKFRNAVTGTAVTNWWDDGSNHIAFGRGAKGYVTINNSASAVTRTYQTSLPAGEYTDLVSATGARYTVDSSGRFTATVPQYGALALAVGSSTPVDPGEPGTNRTTVFYRTSWSTTNIHYRVGSGAWTTAPGRAMTPACTGYVKLDLDLGSATTATAAFNNGSGTWDNNGSRDYTLTGAVARVDSGQVSATSPCP
;
A
#
# COMPACT_ATOMS: atom_id res chain seq x y z
N MET A 1 7.37 -30.25 -54.88
CA MET A 1 7.44 -31.72 -54.85
C MET A 1 7.06 -32.13 -53.45
N LEU A 2 5.88 -32.48 -53.28
CA LEU A 2 5.09 -33.65 -52.94
C LEU A 2 5.86 -34.78 -52.22
N SER A 3 5.45 -35.10 -50.98
CA SER A 3 5.05 -36.46 -50.49
C SER A 3 4.68 -36.39 -49.02
N ARG A 4 3.40 -36.45 -48.63
CA ARG A 4 2.53 -37.47 -48.01
C ARG A 4 3.17 -38.23 -46.82
N SER A 5 2.68 -38.01 -45.62
CA SER A 5 1.53 -38.63 -44.90
C SER A 5 1.72 -40.07 -44.46
N SER A 6 1.68 -40.30 -43.15
CA SER A 6 0.95 -41.45 -42.59
C SER A 6 0.62 -41.22 -41.09
N THR A 7 -0.67 -41.19 -40.83
CA THR A 7 -1.36 -41.26 -39.54
C THR A 7 -1.33 -42.67 -38.98
N THR A 8 -1.08 -42.82 -37.69
CA THR A 8 -1.50 -44.02 -36.94
C THR A 8 -2.21 -43.61 -35.65
N THR A 9 -3.48 -43.89 -35.65
CA THR A 9 -4.41 -43.85 -34.51
C THR A 9 -4.18 -45.10 -33.64
N THR A 10 -4.08 -44.88 -32.28
CA THR A 10 -4.31 -45.97 -31.33
C THR A 10 -5.22 -45.46 -30.22
N THR A 11 -6.35 -46.15 -30.07
CA THR A 11 -7.43 -45.98 -29.09
C THR A 11 -7.04 -46.46 -27.70
N PRO A 12 -7.67 -45.96 -26.62
CA PRO A 12 -7.30 -46.29 -25.23
C PRO A 12 -8.02 -47.53 -24.69
N SER A 13 -7.29 -48.34 -23.94
CA SER A 13 -7.84 -49.46 -23.17
C SER A 13 -8.28 -49.02 -21.77
N SER A 14 -9.52 -49.38 -21.45
CA SER A 14 -10.17 -49.21 -20.15
C SER A 14 -9.60 -50.20 -19.10
N VAL A 15 -9.28 -49.70 -17.89
CA VAL A 15 -9.05 -50.56 -16.73
C VAL A 15 -10.16 -50.25 -15.69
N ARG A 16 -10.90 -51.28 -15.38
CA ARG A 16 -12.04 -51.30 -14.44
C ARG A 16 -11.57 -51.28 -12.99
N SER A 17 -12.21 -50.42 -12.21
CA SER A 17 -12.16 -50.40 -10.73
C SER A 17 -12.73 -51.68 -10.12
N LYS A 18 -12.05 -52.23 -9.12
CA LYS A 18 -12.63 -53.21 -8.17
C LYS A 18 -12.82 -52.55 -6.83
N VAL A 19 -14.07 -52.45 -6.42
CA VAL A 19 -14.53 -52.08 -5.08
C VAL A 19 -14.43 -53.34 -4.22
N LEU A 20 -13.80 -53.23 -3.05
CA LEU A 20 -13.87 -54.27 -2.01
C LEU A 20 -14.52 -53.66 -0.76
N ALA A 21 -15.72 -54.17 -0.46
CA ALA A 21 -16.44 -53.92 0.79
C ALA A 21 -15.96 -54.92 1.84
N ILE A 22 -15.68 -54.48 3.07
CA ILE A 22 -15.49 -55.37 4.23
C ILE A 22 -16.52 -54.96 5.29
N ALA A 23 -17.30 -55.99 5.67
CA ALA A 23 -18.41 -55.95 6.59
C ALA A 23 -17.96 -55.89 8.06
N ALA A 24 -18.79 -55.27 8.87
CA ALA A 24 -18.71 -55.27 10.33
C ALA A 24 -19.12 -56.64 10.91
N SER A 25 -18.38 -57.09 11.93
CA SER A 25 -18.83 -58.16 12.82
C SER A 25 -18.76 -57.70 14.27
N ALA A 26 -19.93 -57.68 14.91
CA ALA A 26 -20.08 -57.44 16.34
C ALA A 26 -19.83 -58.76 17.10
N ALA A 27 -19.09 -58.73 18.20
CA ALA A 27 -19.07 -59.76 19.22
C ALA A 27 -19.18 -59.12 20.60
N LEU A 28 -20.27 -59.46 21.29
CA LEU A 28 -20.45 -59.29 22.75
C LEU A 28 -19.64 -60.36 23.49
N LEU A 29 -18.95 -59.96 24.57
CA LEU A 29 -18.79 -60.84 25.76
C LEU A 29 -18.37 -60.06 27.02
N ALA A 30 -19.26 -60.15 27.99
CA ALA A 30 -19.10 -60.36 29.44
C ALA A 30 -18.00 -59.61 30.25
N GLY A 31 -18.49 -59.01 31.32
CA GLY A 31 -17.83 -58.19 32.31
C GLY A 31 -16.76 -58.88 33.18
N ALA A 32 -15.85 -58.03 33.62
CA ALA A 32 -15.11 -58.16 34.85
C ALA A 32 -14.86 -56.76 35.39
N SER A 33 -15.37 -56.46 36.59
CA SER A 33 -15.14 -55.25 37.32
C SER A 33 -13.70 -55.21 37.86
N VAL A 34 -12.92 -54.24 37.37
CA VAL A 34 -11.61 -53.94 37.97
C VAL A 34 -11.68 -52.50 38.48
N ALA A 35 -11.31 -52.30 39.73
CA ALA A 35 -11.27 -51.00 40.41
C ALA A 35 -10.34 -50.04 39.65
N SER A 36 -10.89 -48.91 39.20
CA SER A 36 -10.11 -47.87 38.55
C SER A 36 -9.46 -46.98 39.59
N SER A 37 -8.15 -47.01 39.68
CA SER A 37 -7.35 -45.98 40.29
C SER A 37 -7.46 -44.72 39.42
N ALA A 38 -8.02 -43.63 39.94
CA ALA A 38 -8.10 -42.36 39.26
C ALA A 38 -6.67 -41.77 39.07
N VAL A 39 -6.16 -41.87 37.83
CA VAL A 39 -4.98 -41.10 37.42
C VAL A 39 -5.49 -39.67 37.15
N ALA A 40 -4.97 -38.72 37.89
CA ALA A 40 -5.27 -37.31 37.66
C ALA A 40 -4.87 -36.93 36.22
N ALA A 41 -5.82 -36.35 35.48
CA ALA A 41 -5.56 -35.82 34.16
C ALA A 41 -4.47 -34.74 34.22
N PRO A 42 -3.49 -34.73 33.30
CA PRO A 42 -2.52 -33.63 33.23
C PRO A 42 -3.27 -32.32 32.95
N ALA A 43 -2.87 -31.25 33.67
CA ALA A 43 -3.38 -29.91 33.45
C ALA A 43 -3.20 -29.55 31.95
N PRO A 44 -4.17 -28.84 31.33
CA PRO A 44 -4.02 -28.41 29.95
C PRO A 44 -2.75 -27.57 29.82
N ALA A 45 -1.87 -27.97 28.91
CA ALA A 45 -0.70 -27.19 28.55
C ALA A 45 -1.16 -25.80 28.10
N THR A 46 -0.67 -24.78 28.78
CA THR A 46 -0.87 -23.39 28.36
C THR A 46 -0.25 -23.25 26.96
N VAL A 47 -1.10 -23.13 25.95
CA VAL A 47 -0.66 -22.74 24.60
C VAL A 47 0.01 -21.38 24.76
N PRO A 48 1.28 -21.19 24.32
CA PRO A 48 1.89 -19.88 24.34
C PRO A 48 0.98 -18.92 23.57
N ALA A 49 0.69 -17.76 24.16
CA ALA A 49 -0.05 -16.70 23.45
C ALA A 49 0.66 -16.42 22.14
N ALA A 50 -0.09 -16.46 21.03
CA ALA A 50 0.45 -16.10 19.73
C ALA A 50 1.13 -14.72 19.85
N PRO A 51 2.32 -14.51 19.25
CA PRO A 51 2.99 -13.22 19.32
C PRO A 51 2.04 -12.15 18.78
N VAL A 52 1.90 -11.06 19.54
CA VAL A 52 1.07 -9.90 19.16
C VAL A 52 1.60 -9.40 17.82
N ALA A 53 0.73 -9.36 16.83
CA ALA A 53 1.06 -8.83 15.51
C ALA A 53 1.54 -7.38 15.65
N LEU A 54 2.75 -7.10 15.21
CA LEU A 54 3.29 -5.75 15.14
C LEU A 54 2.72 -5.11 13.88
N ALA A 55 1.69 -4.28 14.06
CA ALA A 55 1.16 -3.46 12.98
C ALA A 55 2.27 -2.56 12.41
N ALA A 56 2.18 -2.24 11.11
CA ALA A 56 3.03 -1.20 10.54
C ALA A 56 2.99 0.05 11.44
N PRO A 57 4.12 0.73 11.69
CA PRO A 57 4.14 1.88 12.58
C PRO A 57 3.13 2.91 12.08
N GLU A 58 2.14 3.24 12.91
CA GLU A 58 1.11 4.21 12.56
C GLU A 58 1.76 5.59 12.36
N VAL A 59 1.53 6.16 11.19
CA VAL A 59 1.79 7.58 10.97
C VAL A 59 0.55 8.33 11.45
N PRO A 60 0.63 9.16 12.51
CA PRO A 60 -0.53 9.81 13.09
C PRO A 60 -1.38 10.55 12.05
N GLY A 61 -2.68 10.29 12.05
CA GLY A 61 -3.65 10.94 11.15
C GLY A 61 -3.68 10.39 9.73
N ARG A 62 -2.98 9.28 9.45
CA ARG A 62 -2.98 8.63 8.14
C ARG A 62 -3.46 7.18 8.23
N GLY A 63 -4.02 6.69 7.12
CA GLY A 63 -4.40 5.28 7.00
C GLY A 63 -3.20 4.36 6.75
N SER A 64 -3.49 3.12 6.39
CA SER A 64 -2.48 2.07 6.20
C SER A 64 -2.01 1.90 4.75
N THR A 65 -2.47 2.71 3.79
CA THR A 65 -2.19 2.49 2.36
C THR A 65 -0.73 2.78 2.04
N ALA A 66 -0.07 1.80 1.43
CA ALA A 66 1.27 1.96 0.86
C ALA A 66 1.21 2.18 -0.66
N LEU A 67 2.30 2.73 -1.18
CA LEU A 67 2.58 2.86 -2.60
C LEU A 67 3.93 2.21 -2.89
N ASN A 68 3.99 1.25 -3.81
CA ASN A 68 5.26 0.72 -4.30
C ASN A 68 5.70 1.53 -5.52
N LEU A 69 6.80 2.28 -5.39
CA LEU A 69 7.45 3.04 -6.46
C LEU A 69 8.63 2.25 -7.02
N PHE A 70 8.34 1.38 -7.99
CA PHE A 70 9.31 0.46 -8.53
C PHE A 70 10.31 1.14 -9.48
N GLN A 71 11.61 1.01 -9.20
CA GLN A 71 12.73 1.57 -9.96
C GLN A 71 12.70 3.11 -10.07
N TRP A 72 12.13 3.80 -9.11
CA TRP A 72 12.23 5.25 -9.00
C TRP A 72 13.53 5.65 -8.30
N THR A 73 14.21 6.68 -8.81
CA THR A 73 15.37 7.26 -8.15
C THR A 73 14.98 7.90 -6.82
N TRP A 74 15.91 7.99 -5.88
CA TRP A 74 15.64 8.56 -4.56
C TRP A 74 15.19 10.02 -4.63
N SER A 75 15.78 10.80 -5.55
CA SER A 75 15.36 12.17 -5.84
C SER A 75 13.93 12.26 -6.33
N SER A 76 13.51 11.36 -7.23
CA SER A 76 12.14 11.32 -7.75
C SER A 76 11.12 10.93 -6.68
N VAL A 77 11.45 9.96 -5.81
CA VAL A 77 10.60 9.58 -4.68
C VAL A 77 10.43 10.75 -3.70
N ALA A 78 11.53 11.44 -3.34
CA ALA A 78 11.49 12.60 -2.46
C ALA A 78 10.56 13.71 -2.98
N ALA A 79 10.70 14.04 -4.26
CA ALA A 79 9.85 15.05 -4.91
C ALA A 79 8.38 14.63 -4.93
N GLU A 80 8.09 13.37 -5.22
CA GLU A 80 6.72 12.83 -5.27
C GLU A 80 6.08 12.73 -3.88
N CYS A 81 6.85 12.43 -2.83
CA CYS A 81 6.37 12.46 -1.44
C CYS A 81 5.78 13.83 -1.09
N THR A 82 6.47 14.91 -1.46
CA THR A 82 6.04 16.28 -1.15
C THR A 82 4.87 16.73 -2.02
N SER A 83 4.95 16.46 -3.33
CA SER A 83 4.00 17.02 -4.30
C SER A 83 2.69 16.24 -4.40
N THR A 84 2.72 14.94 -4.16
CA THR A 84 1.57 14.06 -4.46
C THR A 84 1.23 13.11 -3.33
N ILE A 85 2.19 12.30 -2.86
CA ILE A 85 1.93 11.14 -1.99
C ILE A 85 1.45 11.59 -0.62
N GLY A 86 2.17 12.51 0.01
CA GLY A 86 1.79 13.12 1.28
C GLY A 86 0.43 13.80 1.22
N PRO A 87 0.20 14.74 0.28
CA PRO A 87 -1.10 15.38 0.10
C PRO A 87 -2.27 14.43 -0.21
N ALA A 88 -2.03 13.32 -0.92
CA ALA A 88 -3.05 12.31 -1.20
C ALA A 88 -3.41 11.46 0.03
N GLY A 89 -2.55 11.42 1.05
CA GLY A 89 -2.81 10.70 2.30
C GLY A 89 -2.29 9.27 2.33
N PHE A 90 -1.36 8.88 1.46
CA PHE A 90 -0.63 7.63 1.61
C PHE A 90 0.20 7.64 2.90
N ALA A 91 0.26 6.50 3.58
CA ALA A 91 1.03 6.36 4.81
C ALA A 91 2.48 5.95 4.55
N TYR A 92 2.72 5.14 3.50
CA TYR A 92 4.03 4.56 3.23
C TYR A 92 4.36 4.56 1.74
N VAL A 93 5.67 4.57 1.45
CA VAL A 93 6.23 4.25 0.13
C VAL A 93 7.19 3.07 0.29
N GLN A 94 6.94 2.00 -0.43
CA GLN A 94 7.91 0.94 -0.65
C GLN A 94 8.80 1.32 -1.82
N VAL A 95 10.12 1.24 -1.62
CA VAL A 95 11.14 1.55 -2.62
C VAL A 95 11.92 0.30 -2.99
N SER A 96 12.43 0.24 -4.23
CA SER A 96 13.30 -0.84 -4.69
C SER A 96 14.59 -0.96 -3.86
N PRO A 97 15.32 -2.09 -3.93
CA PRO A 97 16.46 -2.36 -3.06
C PRO A 97 17.51 -1.25 -3.08
N PRO A 98 17.94 -0.72 -1.92
CA PRO A 98 18.86 0.40 -1.84
C PRO A 98 20.36 0.00 -1.85
N GLN A 99 20.68 -1.29 -1.63
CA GLN A 99 22.06 -1.76 -1.55
C GLN A 99 22.76 -1.77 -2.91
N GLU A 100 24.07 -1.75 -2.89
CA GLU A 100 24.94 -1.94 -4.05
C GLU A 100 24.70 -3.31 -4.69
N HIS A 101 24.58 -3.33 -6.02
CA HIS A 101 24.22 -4.49 -6.80
C HIS A 101 25.06 -4.61 -8.09
N ILE A 102 24.93 -5.71 -8.83
CA ILE A 102 25.64 -5.87 -10.10
C ILE A 102 25.25 -4.76 -11.08
N GLN A 103 26.19 -4.39 -11.96
CA GLN A 103 25.94 -3.44 -13.03
C GLN A 103 25.07 -4.06 -14.12
N GLY A 104 24.18 -3.27 -14.71
CA GLY A 104 23.33 -3.70 -15.82
C GLY A 104 22.09 -2.85 -15.98
N THR A 105 21.51 -2.87 -17.19
CA THR A 105 20.32 -2.09 -17.54
C THR A 105 19.03 -2.75 -17.09
N SER A 106 19.00 -4.07 -16.90
CA SER A 106 17.82 -4.83 -16.47
C SER A 106 17.39 -4.47 -15.06
N TRP A 107 16.08 -4.49 -14.78
CA TRP A 107 15.52 -4.18 -13.46
C TRP A 107 16.00 -5.13 -12.37
N TRP A 108 16.08 -6.43 -12.68
CA TRP A 108 16.45 -7.48 -11.74
C TRP A 108 17.90 -7.40 -11.24
N THR A 109 18.76 -6.58 -11.88
CA THR A 109 20.11 -6.32 -11.35
C THR A 109 20.08 -5.69 -9.97
N SER A 110 19.03 -4.90 -9.62
CA SER A 110 18.83 -4.35 -8.28
C SER A 110 18.63 -5.42 -7.21
N TYR A 111 18.22 -6.63 -7.60
CA TYR A 111 17.98 -7.78 -6.72
C TYR A 111 19.20 -8.74 -6.65
N GLN A 112 20.36 -8.32 -7.14
CA GLN A 112 21.60 -9.08 -7.06
C GLN A 112 22.67 -8.31 -6.27
N PRO A 113 22.62 -8.34 -4.92
CA PRO A 113 23.53 -7.59 -4.07
C PRO A 113 25.02 -7.93 -4.30
N VAL A 114 25.87 -6.92 -4.29
CA VAL A 114 27.33 -7.03 -4.27
C VAL A 114 27.89 -6.66 -2.90
N SER A 115 27.29 -5.67 -2.27
CA SER A 115 27.60 -5.29 -0.90
C SER A 115 26.37 -4.63 -0.25
N TYR A 116 26.46 -4.33 1.06
CA TYR A 116 25.40 -3.60 1.78
C TYR A 116 25.65 -2.09 1.83
N ARG A 117 26.55 -1.57 0.99
CA ARG A 117 26.70 -0.12 0.78
C ARG A 117 25.48 0.41 0.05
N LEU A 118 25.00 1.60 0.44
CA LEU A 118 23.81 2.21 -0.18
C LEU A 118 24.20 3.03 -1.42
N GLU A 119 24.74 2.34 -2.43
CA GLU A 119 25.25 2.90 -3.68
C GLU A 119 24.66 2.11 -4.86
N SER A 120 23.35 2.27 -5.08
CA SER A 120 22.62 1.58 -6.13
C SER A 120 22.50 2.43 -7.40
N LYS A 121 22.01 1.83 -8.48
CA LYS A 121 21.66 2.59 -9.70
C LYS A 121 20.52 3.60 -9.50
N LEU A 122 19.81 3.54 -8.36
CA LEU A 122 18.71 4.45 -8.01
C LEU A 122 19.18 5.70 -7.26
N GLY A 123 20.43 5.70 -6.80
CA GLY A 123 21.07 6.82 -6.14
C GLY A 123 22.04 6.41 -5.04
N THR A 124 22.70 7.40 -4.47
CA THR A 124 23.71 7.31 -3.41
C THR A 124 23.05 7.23 -2.03
N ARG A 125 23.86 6.89 -1.00
CA ARG A 125 23.45 6.94 0.41
C ARG A 125 22.93 8.31 0.83
N ALA A 126 23.53 9.39 0.37
CA ALA A 126 23.11 10.74 0.72
C ALA A 126 21.74 11.06 0.13
N GLU A 127 21.49 10.69 -1.13
CA GLU A 127 20.20 10.84 -1.80
C GLU A 127 19.12 9.98 -1.13
N PHE A 128 19.46 8.74 -0.72
CA PHE A 128 18.55 7.86 0.04
C PHE A 128 18.15 8.49 1.38
N LYS A 129 19.13 9.01 2.14
CA LYS A 129 18.84 9.70 3.42
C LYS A 129 17.95 10.92 3.20
N ASN A 130 18.24 11.73 2.19
CA ASN A 130 17.42 12.89 1.85
C ASN A 130 15.97 12.48 1.48
N MET A 131 15.80 11.41 0.73
CA MET A 131 14.47 10.85 0.42
C MET A 131 13.71 10.46 1.69
N VAL A 132 14.35 9.71 2.59
CA VAL A 132 13.72 9.29 3.86
C VAL A 132 13.27 10.50 4.67
N ASP A 133 14.12 11.51 4.82
CA ASP A 133 13.81 12.71 5.60
C ASP A 133 12.70 13.54 4.96
N THR A 134 12.75 13.71 3.63
CA THR A 134 11.74 14.47 2.87
C THR A 134 10.38 13.79 2.93
N CYS A 135 10.32 12.47 2.74
CA CYS A 135 9.06 11.71 2.83
C CYS A 135 8.50 11.75 4.26
N ARG A 136 9.34 11.60 5.27
CA ARG A 136 8.93 11.70 6.68
C ARG A 136 8.38 13.09 7.01
N ALA A 137 8.99 14.16 6.51
CA ALA A 137 8.48 15.52 6.67
C ALA A 137 7.11 15.72 5.98
N ALA A 138 6.85 14.99 4.89
CA ALA A 138 5.54 14.93 4.25
C ALA A 138 4.55 13.96 4.94
N GLY A 139 4.92 13.35 6.08
CA GLY A 139 4.13 12.37 6.83
C GLY A 139 4.05 11.01 6.14
N VAL A 140 5.09 10.59 5.42
CA VAL A 140 5.15 9.33 4.68
C VAL A 140 6.35 8.52 5.15
N GLY A 141 6.12 7.28 5.62
CA GLY A 141 7.18 6.35 6.00
C GLY A 141 7.78 5.63 4.79
N ILE A 142 9.07 5.35 4.82
CA ILE A 142 9.74 4.55 3.78
C ILE A 142 9.83 3.09 4.22
N ILE A 143 9.38 2.18 3.36
CA ILE A 143 9.60 0.73 3.46
C ILE A 143 10.67 0.36 2.43
N ALA A 144 11.82 -0.10 2.89
CA ALA A 144 12.89 -0.53 2.01
C ALA A 144 12.72 -2.00 1.60
N ASP A 145 12.93 -2.28 0.33
CA ASP A 145 13.01 -3.66 -0.16
C ASP A 145 14.38 -4.24 0.23
N ALA A 146 14.40 -5.27 1.06
CA ALA A 146 15.60 -5.84 1.68
C ALA A 146 15.92 -7.21 1.08
N VAL A 147 16.93 -7.25 0.23
CA VAL A 147 17.44 -8.50 -0.36
C VAL A 147 18.51 -9.08 0.56
N ILE A 148 18.15 -10.12 1.30
CA ILE A 148 19.02 -10.73 2.32
C ILE A 148 19.12 -12.26 2.22
N ASN A 149 18.39 -12.87 1.30
CA ASN A 149 18.47 -14.31 1.05
C ASN A 149 19.76 -14.69 0.34
N HIS A 150 20.25 -13.86 -0.55
CA HIS A 150 21.28 -14.17 -1.51
C HIS A 150 22.16 -12.97 -1.87
N MET A 151 23.21 -13.25 -2.59
CA MET A 151 24.05 -12.27 -3.26
C MET A 151 23.87 -12.36 -4.79
N THR A 152 24.86 -11.99 -5.59
CA THR A 152 24.79 -12.06 -7.06
C THR A 152 24.54 -13.47 -7.57
N GLY A 153 24.07 -13.62 -8.78
CA GLY A 153 24.01 -14.92 -9.47
C GLY A 153 25.42 -15.48 -9.69
N ALA A 154 25.61 -16.78 -9.51
CA ALA A 154 26.89 -17.45 -9.79
C ALA A 154 27.26 -17.41 -11.28
N ASP A 155 26.25 -17.31 -12.16
CA ASP A 155 26.37 -17.14 -13.60
C ASP A 155 26.92 -15.75 -14.00
N ALA A 156 26.80 -14.74 -13.12
CA ALA A 156 27.45 -13.44 -13.30
C ALA A 156 28.99 -13.52 -13.14
N GLY A 157 29.52 -14.63 -12.59
CA GLY A 157 30.95 -14.86 -12.40
C GLY A 157 31.58 -13.89 -11.42
N SER A 158 32.46 -13.03 -11.91
CA SER A 158 33.12 -11.98 -11.13
C SER A 158 33.00 -10.62 -11.81
N GLY A 159 33.02 -9.56 -11.02
CA GLY A 159 32.86 -8.21 -11.57
C GLY A 159 32.94 -7.12 -10.51
N THR A 160 32.35 -5.98 -10.85
CA THR A 160 32.29 -4.79 -10.00
C THR A 160 30.85 -4.33 -9.88
N GLY A 161 30.41 -4.02 -8.67
CA GLY A 161 29.07 -3.48 -8.38
C GLY A 161 28.92 -2.02 -8.79
N THR A 162 27.71 -1.49 -8.60
CA THR A 162 27.36 -0.08 -8.90
C THR A 162 28.14 0.92 -8.07
N GLY A 163 28.56 0.56 -6.85
CA GLY A 163 29.37 1.39 -5.95
C GLY A 163 30.87 1.09 -6.01
N GLY A 164 31.33 0.24 -6.93
CA GLY A 164 32.74 -0.08 -7.14
C GLY A 164 33.29 -1.25 -6.34
N SER A 165 32.46 -1.95 -5.53
CA SER A 165 32.91 -3.15 -4.81
C SER A 165 33.08 -4.32 -5.76
N ALA A 166 34.18 -5.09 -5.58
CA ALA A 166 34.41 -6.32 -6.35
C ALA A 166 33.55 -7.45 -5.82
N PHE A 167 33.19 -8.39 -6.69
CA PHE A 167 32.52 -9.63 -6.34
C PHE A 167 33.01 -10.81 -7.16
N GLY A 168 32.80 -12.02 -6.67
CA GLY A 168 33.07 -13.27 -7.36
C GLY A 168 32.10 -14.37 -6.95
N VAL A 169 32.32 -15.56 -7.47
CA VAL A 169 31.48 -16.71 -7.07
C VAL A 169 31.83 -17.10 -5.63
N ASP A 170 30.83 -17.05 -4.75
CA ASP A 170 30.90 -17.32 -3.31
C ASP A 170 32.01 -16.50 -2.59
N TYR A 171 32.30 -15.28 -3.13
CA TYR A 171 33.33 -14.41 -2.58
C TYR A 171 32.99 -12.93 -2.78
N PHE A 172 32.80 -12.21 -1.68
CA PHE A 172 32.49 -10.78 -1.62
C PHE A 172 33.46 -10.12 -0.64
N PRO A 173 34.54 -9.47 -1.11
CA PRO A 173 35.63 -9.00 -0.28
C PRO A 173 35.19 -8.14 0.90
N GLY A 174 35.59 -8.51 2.12
CA GLY A 174 35.24 -7.81 3.36
C GLY A 174 33.80 -8.08 3.86
N LEU A 175 32.98 -8.80 3.12
CA LEU A 175 31.61 -9.12 3.50
C LEU A 175 31.37 -10.63 3.67
N TYR A 176 31.54 -11.44 2.62
CA TYR A 176 31.26 -12.86 2.61
C TYR A 176 32.33 -13.67 1.86
N ASP A 177 32.59 -14.87 2.36
CA ASP A 177 33.42 -15.88 1.73
C ASP A 177 32.64 -17.18 1.55
N GLY A 178 33.28 -18.21 0.98
CA GLY A 178 32.62 -19.50 0.67
C GLY A 178 31.93 -20.16 1.86
N SER A 179 32.36 -19.90 3.11
CA SER A 179 31.73 -20.44 4.32
C SER A 179 30.41 -19.78 4.68
N SER A 180 30.17 -18.60 4.11
CA SER A 180 28.96 -17.79 4.33
C SER A 180 27.76 -18.24 3.50
N PHE A 181 27.93 -19.19 2.60
CA PHE A 181 26.90 -19.69 1.72
C PHE A 181 26.51 -21.13 2.06
N ASN A 182 25.26 -21.51 1.77
CA ASN A 182 24.77 -22.86 1.94
C ASN A 182 25.52 -23.85 1.03
N ASP A 183 25.64 -25.12 1.46
CA ASP A 183 26.43 -26.13 0.75
C ASP A 183 25.79 -26.60 -0.57
N CYS A 184 24.47 -26.45 -0.72
CA CYS A 184 23.78 -26.72 -1.97
C CYS A 184 24.06 -25.60 -3.00
N ARG A 185 24.97 -25.89 -3.95
CA ARG A 185 25.36 -24.95 -5.00
C ARG A 185 24.59 -25.11 -6.31
N SER A 186 23.67 -26.08 -6.36
CA SER A 186 22.76 -26.28 -7.51
C SER A 186 21.53 -25.39 -7.39
N ASN A 187 20.88 -25.17 -8.53
CA ASN A 187 19.61 -24.47 -8.54
C ASN A 187 18.49 -25.32 -7.94
N ILE A 188 17.49 -24.66 -7.35
CA ILE A 188 16.23 -25.28 -6.94
C ILE A 188 15.58 -25.92 -8.18
N SER A 189 15.26 -27.21 -8.10
CA SER A 189 14.58 -27.96 -9.16
C SER A 189 13.22 -28.53 -8.72
N ASN A 190 12.95 -28.54 -7.42
CA ASN A 190 11.72 -29.06 -6.85
C ASN A 190 11.21 -28.17 -5.69
N TYR A 191 10.16 -27.42 -5.93
CA TYR A 191 9.51 -26.57 -4.91
C TYR A 191 8.68 -27.37 -3.89
N GLY A 192 8.46 -28.67 -4.12
CA GLY A 192 7.91 -29.60 -3.13
C GLY A 192 8.94 -30.08 -2.09
N ASP A 193 10.21 -29.76 -2.26
CA ASP A 193 11.30 -30.11 -1.35
C ASP A 193 11.75 -28.88 -0.55
N ARG A 194 11.34 -28.79 0.71
CA ARG A 194 11.68 -27.69 1.63
C ARG A 194 13.20 -27.45 1.71
N TYR A 195 14.00 -28.54 1.76
CA TYR A 195 15.45 -28.40 1.85
C TYR A 195 16.01 -27.66 0.65
N GLN A 196 15.62 -28.07 -0.57
CA GLN A 196 16.07 -27.39 -1.79
C GLN A 196 15.64 -25.91 -1.80
N VAL A 197 14.39 -25.63 -1.45
CA VAL A 197 13.85 -24.26 -1.49
C VAL A 197 14.58 -23.33 -0.52
N GLN A 198 15.04 -23.82 0.63
CA GLN A 198 15.66 -23.02 1.68
C GLN A 198 17.19 -23.17 1.80
N ASN A 199 17.85 -23.92 0.92
CA ASN A 199 19.31 -24.13 1.01
C ASN A 199 19.99 -24.23 -0.35
N CYS A 200 19.25 -24.24 -1.48
CA CYS A 200 19.82 -24.27 -2.82
C CYS A 200 19.60 -22.91 -3.52
N ARG A 201 20.31 -22.67 -4.60
CA ARG A 201 20.28 -21.39 -5.31
C ARG A 201 18.96 -21.16 -6.01
N LEU A 202 18.33 -20.03 -5.74
CA LEU A 202 17.21 -19.51 -6.51
C LEU A 202 17.76 -18.94 -7.84
N VAL A 203 17.52 -19.62 -8.96
CA VAL A 203 17.93 -19.17 -10.32
C VAL A 203 19.39 -18.68 -10.35
N SER A 204 20.34 -19.49 -9.91
CA SER A 204 21.77 -19.20 -9.79
C SER A 204 22.19 -18.25 -8.66
N LEU A 205 21.30 -17.52 -8.01
CA LEU A 205 21.59 -16.57 -6.93
C LEU A 205 22.30 -17.29 -5.77
N GLN A 206 23.42 -16.74 -5.33
CA GLN A 206 24.30 -17.34 -4.33
C GLN A 206 23.67 -17.25 -2.95
N ASP A 207 23.19 -18.39 -2.46
CA ASP A 207 22.30 -18.55 -1.31
C ASP A 207 23.07 -18.44 0.01
N LEU A 208 22.72 -17.44 0.84
CA LEU A 208 23.39 -17.17 2.11
C LEU A 208 23.01 -18.19 3.19
N ARG A 209 23.99 -18.64 3.96
CA ARG A 209 23.80 -19.53 5.12
C ARG A 209 23.22 -18.74 6.30
N THR A 210 21.94 -18.41 6.23
CA THR A 210 21.23 -17.59 7.24
C THR A 210 21.14 -18.28 8.61
N GLY A 211 21.40 -19.59 8.69
CA GLY A 211 21.60 -20.32 9.94
C GLY A 211 22.86 -19.92 10.71
N SER A 212 23.86 -19.28 10.05
CA SER A 212 25.11 -18.83 10.66
C SER A 212 24.95 -17.51 11.40
N ASN A 213 25.44 -17.43 12.64
CA ASN A 213 25.45 -16.19 13.42
C ASN A 213 26.23 -15.07 12.70
N ALA A 214 27.37 -15.40 12.07
CA ALA A 214 28.17 -14.41 11.34
C ALA A 214 27.40 -13.80 10.17
N VAL A 215 26.59 -14.58 9.45
CA VAL A 215 25.73 -14.09 8.36
C VAL A 215 24.57 -13.27 8.92
N ARG A 216 23.91 -13.75 9.98
CA ARG A 216 22.82 -13.00 10.67
C ARG A 216 23.27 -11.66 11.18
N ASP A 217 24.48 -11.58 11.77
CA ASP A 217 25.04 -10.34 12.30
C ASP A 217 25.33 -9.31 11.18
N ARG A 218 25.83 -9.75 10.02
CA ARG A 218 26.06 -8.88 8.86
C ARG A 218 24.75 -8.38 8.26
N ILE A 219 23.75 -9.25 8.12
CA ILE A 219 22.39 -8.87 7.66
C ILE A 219 21.78 -7.88 8.64
N ALA A 220 21.81 -8.16 9.94
CA ALA A 220 21.30 -7.24 10.96
C ALA A 220 22.03 -5.89 10.96
N GLY A 221 23.34 -5.89 10.72
CA GLY A 221 24.14 -4.67 10.53
C GLY A 221 23.62 -3.80 9.38
N TYR A 222 23.32 -4.41 8.24
CA TYR A 222 22.71 -3.73 7.08
C TYR A 222 21.33 -3.14 7.41
N LEU A 223 20.44 -3.94 8.00
CA LEU A 223 19.11 -3.48 8.36
C LEU A 223 19.14 -2.38 9.44
N ASN A 224 20.04 -2.49 10.42
CA ASN A 224 20.26 -1.46 11.44
C ASN A 224 20.82 -0.15 10.84
N ASP A 225 21.64 -0.24 9.81
CA ASP A 225 22.11 0.94 9.08
C ASP A 225 20.93 1.67 8.41
N LEU A 226 20.03 0.96 7.73
CA LEU A 226 18.82 1.52 7.16
C LEU A 226 17.88 2.12 8.23
N LEU A 227 17.72 1.46 9.38
CA LEU A 227 16.96 1.98 10.51
C LEU A 227 17.57 3.29 11.04
N SER A 228 18.90 3.40 11.08
CA SER A 228 19.61 4.62 11.51
C SER A 228 19.32 5.82 10.59
N LEU A 229 18.99 5.56 9.33
CA LEU A 229 18.59 6.57 8.37
C LEU A 229 17.10 6.95 8.48
N GLY A 230 16.32 6.22 9.28
CA GLY A 230 14.90 6.51 9.53
C GLY A 230 13.91 5.73 8.68
N VAL A 231 14.33 4.60 8.10
CA VAL A 231 13.43 3.66 7.40
C VAL A 231 12.36 3.15 8.38
N ALA A 232 11.10 3.14 7.96
CA ALA A 232 9.96 2.79 8.81
C ALA A 232 9.64 1.29 8.82
N GLY A 233 10.13 0.53 7.83
CA GLY A 233 9.89 -0.90 7.73
C GLY A 233 10.61 -1.51 6.53
N PHE A 234 10.43 -2.82 6.37
CA PHE A 234 11.05 -3.59 5.31
C PHE A 234 10.06 -4.50 4.59
N ARG A 235 10.17 -4.59 3.28
CA ARG A 235 9.70 -5.74 2.51
C ARG A 235 10.88 -6.71 2.42
N MET A 236 10.70 -7.92 2.93
CA MET A 236 11.73 -8.94 2.96
C MET A 236 11.66 -9.77 1.69
N ASP A 237 12.59 -9.50 0.77
CA ASP A 237 12.72 -10.18 -0.52
C ASP A 237 12.98 -11.67 -0.33
N ALA A 238 12.40 -12.51 -1.21
CA ALA A 238 12.64 -13.94 -1.29
C ALA A 238 12.56 -14.68 0.06
N SER A 239 11.73 -14.22 1.00
CA SER A 239 11.60 -14.80 2.34
C SER A 239 11.27 -16.30 2.32
N LYS A 240 10.56 -16.77 1.30
CA LYS A 240 10.27 -18.20 1.09
C LYS A 240 11.53 -19.07 1.14
N HIS A 241 12.67 -18.51 0.73
CA HIS A 241 13.96 -19.19 0.60
C HIS A 241 14.81 -19.12 1.86
N ILE A 242 14.32 -18.46 2.92
CA ILE A 242 14.96 -18.36 4.24
C ILE A 242 14.11 -19.13 5.25
N PRO A 243 14.66 -20.02 6.10
CA PRO A 243 13.90 -20.58 7.21
C PRO A 243 13.30 -19.48 8.11
N ALA A 244 12.02 -19.57 8.47
CA ALA A 244 11.31 -18.57 9.28
C ALA A 244 12.05 -18.27 10.60
N ALA A 245 12.59 -19.28 11.27
CA ALA A 245 13.37 -19.15 12.48
C ALA A 245 14.66 -18.30 12.30
N ASP A 246 15.25 -18.33 11.10
CA ASP A 246 16.43 -17.52 10.79
C ASP A 246 16.07 -16.05 10.66
N LEU A 247 14.91 -15.75 10.05
CA LEU A 247 14.37 -14.38 9.97
C LEU A 247 14.04 -13.83 11.37
N GLU A 248 13.42 -14.64 12.24
CA GLU A 248 13.20 -14.27 13.64
C GLU A 248 14.51 -13.97 14.38
N ALA A 249 15.53 -14.83 14.16
CA ALA A 249 16.84 -14.66 14.74
C ALA A 249 17.58 -13.42 14.20
N ILE A 250 17.41 -13.05 12.94
CA ILE A 250 17.92 -11.80 12.36
C ILE A 250 17.19 -10.61 12.99
N LYS A 251 15.85 -10.65 13.03
CA LYS A 251 15.02 -9.57 13.56
C LYS A 251 15.34 -9.26 15.02
N SER A 252 15.60 -10.28 15.84
CA SER A 252 15.98 -10.11 17.24
C SER A 252 17.30 -9.36 17.46
N ARG A 253 18.15 -9.22 16.43
CA ARG A 253 19.42 -8.49 16.44
C ARG A 253 19.28 -7.01 16.05
N LEU A 254 18.08 -6.59 15.67
CA LEU A 254 17.85 -5.20 15.26
C LEU A 254 17.80 -4.26 16.47
N THR A 255 18.26 -3.04 16.28
CA THR A 255 18.13 -1.95 17.26
C THR A 255 16.68 -1.63 17.61
N ASN A 256 15.76 -1.90 16.66
CA ASN A 256 14.32 -1.91 16.86
C ASN A 256 13.74 -3.24 16.36
N PRO A 257 13.63 -4.28 17.20
CA PRO A 257 13.06 -5.56 16.79
C PRO A 257 11.54 -5.50 16.52
N ASN A 258 10.90 -4.40 16.89
CA ASN A 258 9.48 -4.16 16.64
C ASN A 258 9.22 -3.45 15.29
N VAL A 259 10.26 -3.22 14.48
CA VAL A 259 10.09 -2.63 13.15
C VAL A 259 9.19 -3.49 12.27
N PHE A 260 8.35 -2.83 11.47
CA PHE A 260 7.45 -3.50 10.54
C PHE A 260 8.22 -4.29 9.48
N TRP A 261 7.84 -5.55 9.30
CA TRP A 261 8.29 -6.41 8.20
C TRP A 261 7.08 -6.96 7.45
N VAL A 262 7.19 -7.03 6.13
CA VAL A 262 6.28 -7.79 5.28
C VAL A 262 7.09 -8.74 4.40
N HIS A 263 6.79 -10.03 4.49
CA HIS A 263 7.53 -11.09 3.82
C HIS A 263 6.99 -11.37 2.42
N GLU A 264 7.89 -11.54 1.47
CA GLU A 264 7.55 -12.13 0.20
C GLU A 264 7.62 -13.64 0.30
N VAL A 265 6.47 -14.27 0.40
CA VAL A 265 6.32 -15.73 0.39
C VAL A 265 5.26 -16.12 -0.62
N ILE A 266 5.68 -16.53 -1.82
CA ILE A 266 4.75 -16.97 -2.87
C ILE A 266 4.31 -18.40 -2.55
N GLY A 267 3.20 -18.54 -1.82
CA GLY A 267 2.61 -19.82 -1.50
C GLY A 267 1.85 -20.44 -2.69
N SER A 268 1.90 -21.76 -2.81
CA SER A 268 1.07 -22.53 -3.72
C SER A 268 0.50 -23.75 -2.99
N ALA A 269 -0.69 -24.20 -3.41
CA ALA A 269 -1.32 -25.37 -2.81
C ALA A 269 -0.43 -26.61 -2.97
N GLY A 270 -0.20 -27.31 -1.86
CA GLY A 270 0.63 -28.53 -1.83
C GLY A 270 2.13 -28.28 -1.68
N GLU A 271 2.61 -27.05 -1.73
CA GLU A 271 4.00 -26.72 -1.38
C GLU A 271 4.21 -26.72 0.14
N PRO A 272 5.39 -27.18 0.61
CA PRO A 272 5.65 -27.34 2.05
C PRO A 272 5.89 -26.03 2.78
N ILE A 273 6.10 -24.91 2.07
CA ILE A 273 6.38 -23.58 2.63
C ILE A 273 5.23 -22.65 2.30
N GLN A 274 4.60 -22.11 3.34
CA GLN A 274 3.42 -21.27 3.24
C GLN A 274 3.63 -19.89 3.90
N PRO A 275 2.95 -18.82 3.45
CA PRO A 275 3.06 -17.48 4.03
C PRO A 275 2.79 -17.42 5.53
N SER A 276 1.91 -18.28 6.04
CA SER A 276 1.55 -18.34 7.46
C SER A 276 2.71 -18.74 8.38
N GLU A 277 3.76 -19.39 7.87
CA GLU A 277 4.93 -19.78 8.65
C GLU A 277 5.79 -18.57 9.09
N TYR A 278 5.69 -17.46 8.38
CA TYR A 278 6.54 -16.28 8.58
C TYR A 278 5.92 -15.23 9.51
N LEU A 279 4.71 -15.48 10.01
CA LEU A 279 3.98 -14.53 10.85
C LEU A 279 4.63 -14.28 12.23
N GLY A 280 5.63 -15.08 12.63
CA GLY A 280 6.43 -14.86 13.84
C GLY A 280 7.34 -13.63 13.76
N SER A 281 7.81 -13.28 12.55
CA SER A 281 8.72 -12.14 12.34
C SER A 281 8.07 -10.94 11.64
N GLY A 282 6.91 -11.08 11.02
CA GLY A 282 6.25 -10.00 10.30
C GLY A 282 4.93 -10.42 9.68
N ASP A 283 4.34 -9.56 8.87
CA ASP A 283 3.22 -9.90 8.01
C ASP A 283 3.73 -10.60 6.75
N SER A 284 2.83 -11.16 5.95
CA SER A 284 3.19 -11.73 4.65
C SER A 284 2.34 -11.15 3.53
N HIS A 285 2.92 -11.02 2.35
CA HIS A 285 2.19 -10.71 1.13
C HIS A 285 1.23 -11.85 0.79
N GLU A 286 -0.06 -11.51 0.60
CA GLU A 286 -1.11 -12.46 0.25
C GLU A 286 -1.31 -12.51 -1.28
N PHE A 287 -0.46 -13.26 -1.96
CA PHE A 287 -0.49 -13.41 -3.42
C PHE A 287 -1.79 -13.99 -3.93
N GLN A 288 -2.44 -14.87 -3.13
CA GLN A 288 -3.70 -15.48 -3.56
C GLN A 288 -4.84 -14.47 -3.62
N TYR A 289 -4.80 -13.39 -2.80
CA TYR A 289 -5.74 -12.29 -2.93
C TYR A 289 -5.69 -11.65 -4.32
N ALA A 290 -4.51 -11.33 -4.83
CA ALA A 290 -4.34 -10.71 -6.15
C ALA A 290 -4.83 -11.64 -7.29
N ARG A 291 -4.57 -12.96 -7.17
CA ARG A 291 -5.05 -13.98 -8.12
C ARG A 291 -6.57 -14.10 -8.07
N ASN A 292 -7.16 -14.17 -6.87
CA ASN A 292 -8.61 -14.21 -6.70
C ASN A 292 -9.26 -12.95 -7.29
N LEU A 293 -8.69 -11.78 -7.00
CA LEU A 293 -9.19 -10.49 -7.51
C LEU A 293 -9.23 -10.47 -9.04
N LYS A 294 -8.13 -10.93 -9.69
CA LYS A 294 -8.11 -11.08 -11.15
C LYS A 294 -9.25 -11.99 -11.63
N GLY A 295 -9.43 -13.15 -11.00
CA GLY A 295 -10.48 -14.10 -11.38
C GLY A 295 -11.88 -13.47 -11.33
N TYR A 296 -12.18 -12.70 -10.29
CA TYR A 296 -13.44 -11.97 -10.19
C TYR A 296 -13.57 -10.87 -11.25
N MET A 297 -12.53 -10.05 -11.46
CA MET A 297 -12.57 -8.96 -12.44
C MET A 297 -12.60 -9.44 -13.89
N ASP A 298 -12.10 -10.64 -14.15
CA ASP A 298 -12.15 -11.28 -15.47
C ASP A 298 -13.55 -11.88 -15.76
N GLY A 299 -14.16 -12.47 -14.73
CA GLY A 299 -15.48 -13.12 -14.79
C GLY A 299 -16.59 -12.25 -14.22
N SER A 300 -17.17 -12.67 -13.09
CA SER A 300 -18.25 -11.99 -12.38
C SER A 300 -17.81 -11.53 -11.00
N ILE A 301 -18.07 -10.27 -10.66
CA ILE A 301 -17.73 -9.71 -9.35
C ILE A 301 -18.81 -9.93 -8.27
N ALA A 302 -19.96 -10.53 -8.59
CA ALA A 302 -21.03 -10.76 -7.61
C ALA A 302 -20.57 -11.57 -6.39
N GLY A 303 -19.70 -12.59 -6.62
CA GLY A 303 -19.14 -13.43 -5.56
C GLY A 303 -17.93 -12.85 -4.82
N ILE A 304 -17.47 -11.66 -5.15
CA ILE A 304 -16.20 -11.08 -4.65
C ILE A 304 -16.19 -10.85 -3.13
N ARG A 305 -17.36 -10.82 -2.50
CA ARG A 305 -17.47 -10.77 -1.02
C ARG A 305 -16.72 -11.92 -0.34
N GLY A 306 -16.60 -13.07 -1.02
CA GLY A 306 -15.88 -14.26 -0.55
C GLY A 306 -14.38 -14.26 -0.85
N ILE A 307 -13.82 -13.18 -1.39
CA ILE A 307 -12.42 -13.11 -1.86
C ILE A 307 -11.39 -13.50 -0.80
N THR A 308 -11.71 -13.30 0.48
CA THR A 308 -10.79 -13.53 1.61
C THR A 308 -10.88 -14.93 2.21
N ASN A 309 -11.76 -15.78 1.69
CA ASN A 309 -11.95 -17.13 2.23
C ASN A 309 -10.66 -17.95 2.07
N GLY A 310 -10.17 -18.51 3.18
CA GLY A 310 -8.96 -19.34 3.20
C GLY A 310 -7.64 -18.58 3.07
N LEU A 311 -7.66 -17.25 3.12
CA LEU A 311 -6.48 -16.40 3.09
C LEU A 311 -5.96 -16.12 4.51
N LEU A 312 -4.81 -15.46 4.60
CA LEU A 312 -4.22 -15.01 5.87
C LEU A 312 -5.20 -14.17 6.69
N PRO A 313 -5.06 -14.09 8.02
CA PRO A 313 -5.79 -13.12 8.83
C PRO A 313 -5.59 -11.70 8.31
N SER A 314 -6.66 -10.90 8.31
CA SER A 314 -6.67 -9.55 7.71
C SER A 314 -5.58 -8.62 8.26
N ASP A 315 -5.28 -8.73 9.54
CA ASP A 315 -4.26 -7.95 10.25
C ASP A 315 -2.82 -8.43 9.99
N ARG A 316 -2.66 -9.51 9.20
CA ARG A 316 -1.37 -10.13 8.88
C ARG A 316 -1.10 -10.22 7.38
N ALA A 317 -2.01 -9.71 6.56
CA ALA A 317 -1.97 -9.83 5.10
C ALA A 317 -1.56 -8.51 4.44
N GLY A 318 -0.44 -8.49 3.73
CA GLY A 318 -0.11 -7.44 2.77
C GLY A 318 -0.80 -7.72 1.43
N VAL A 319 -1.72 -6.85 0.99
CA VAL A 319 -2.50 -7.09 -0.23
C VAL A 319 -2.14 -6.10 -1.34
N PHE A 320 -2.23 -6.56 -2.57
CA PHE A 320 -1.94 -5.78 -3.77
C PHE A 320 -2.77 -6.31 -4.95
N VAL A 321 -2.87 -5.54 -6.02
CA VAL A 321 -3.45 -5.98 -7.30
C VAL A 321 -2.37 -6.64 -8.15
N ASP A 322 -1.18 -6.05 -8.17
CA ASP A 322 0.04 -6.53 -8.79
C ASP A 322 1.28 -6.01 -8.03
N ASN A 323 2.42 -6.56 -8.36
CA ASN A 323 3.73 -6.07 -7.99
C ASN A 323 4.70 -6.18 -9.20
N HIS A 324 5.96 -5.85 -9.02
CA HIS A 324 6.96 -5.82 -10.08
C HIS A 324 7.24 -7.17 -10.73
N ASP A 325 7.01 -8.30 -10.01
CA ASP A 325 7.14 -9.65 -10.56
C ASP A 325 5.85 -10.09 -11.26
N THR A 326 4.73 -9.98 -10.55
CA THR A 326 3.45 -10.50 -11.06
C THR A 326 2.94 -9.74 -12.28
N GLU A 327 3.30 -8.46 -12.46
CA GLU A 327 2.97 -7.72 -13.69
C GLU A 327 3.71 -8.26 -14.92
N ARG A 328 4.87 -8.94 -14.72
CA ARG A 328 5.77 -9.42 -15.78
C ARG A 328 5.63 -10.91 -16.07
N ASP A 329 5.46 -11.72 -15.05
CA ASP A 329 5.57 -13.17 -15.15
C ASP A 329 4.25 -13.88 -15.41
N GLY A 330 3.15 -13.12 -15.53
CA GLY A 330 1.84 -13.72 -15.76
C GLY A 330 1.37 -14.58 -14.58
N HIS A 331 1.80 -14.28 -13.36
CA HIS A 331 1.45 -15.03 -12.13
C HIS A 331 -0.05 -15.00 -11.78
N GLY A 332 -0.89 -14.76 -12.78
CA GLY A 332 -2.34 -14.80 -12.62
C GLY A 332 -2.92 -13.56 -11.95
N THR A 333 -2.22 -12.42 -11.99
CA THR A 333 -2.71 -11.12 -11.50
C THR A 333 -3.07 -10.18 -12.65
N MET A 334 -3.76 -9.08 -12.34
CA MET A 334 -3.94 -7.98 -13.28
C MET A 334 -2.70 -7.09 -13.28
N ASN A 335 -2.56 -6.27 -14.33
CA ASN A 335 -1.56 -5.20 -14.40
C ASN A 335 -2.13 -4.00 -15.17
N TYR A 336 -1.33 -2.96 -15.38
CA TYR A 336 -1.73 -1.72 -16.05
C TYR A 336 -2.32 -1.95 -17.47
N GLN A 337 -2.00 -3.06 -18.15
CA GLN A 337 -2.53 -3.37 -19.48
C GLN A 337 -4.03 -3.73 -19.47
N TRP A 338 -4.60 -4.06 -18.31
CA TRP A 338 -6.03 -4.31 -18.13
C TRP A 338 -6.88 -3.02 -18.13
N GLY A 339 -6.24 -1.85 -18.21
CA GLY A 339 -6.93 -0.55 -18.33
C GLY A 339 -7.90 -0.28 -17.19
N GLN A 340 -9.18 -0.03 -17.51
CA GLN A 340 -10.18 0.32 -16.49
C GLN A 340 -10.43 -0.81 -15.47
N LYS A 341 -10.40 -2.08 -15.88
CA LYS A 341 -10.55 -3.20 -14.93
C LYS A 341 -9.44 -3.23 -13.88
N TYR A 342 -8.21 -2.86 -14.26
CA TYR A 342 -7.10 -2.72 -13.30
C TYR A 342 -7.36 -1.60 -12.28
N LEU A 343 -7.91 -0.47 -12.72
CA LEU A 343 -8.33 0.60 -11.82
C LEU A 343 -9.44 0.13 -10.88
N LEU A 344 -10.45 -0.60 -11.38
CA LEU A 344 -11.53 -1.17 -10.55
C LEU A 344 -11.00 -2.16 -9.50
N GLY A 345 -10.00 -2.98 -9.85
CA GLY A 345 -9.31 -3.85 -8.90
C GLY A 345 -8.69 -3.07 -7.74
N ASN A 346 -8.00 -1.97 -8.05
CA ASN A 346 -7.44 -1.07 -7.04
C ASN A 346 -8.54 -0.36 -6.22
N VAL A 347 -9.62 0.09 -6.85
CA VAL A 347 -10.80 0.66 -6.15
C VAL A 347 -11.37 -0.33 -5.15
N PHE A 348 -11.58 -1.58 -5.55
CA PHE A 348 -12.09 -2.62 -4.66
C PHE A 348 -11.12 -2.89 -3.51
N MET A 349 -9.83 -3.09 -3.79
CA MET A 349 -8.79 -3.33 -2.77
C MET A 349 -8.75 -2.21 -1.71
N LEU A 350 -8.82 -0.97 -2.15
CA LEU A 350 -8.80 0.20 -1.26
C LEU A 350 -10.11 0.38 -0.49
N ALA A 351 -11.25 -0.05 -1.05
CA ALA A 351 -12.56 0.04 -0.40
C ALA A 351 -12.81 -1.08 0.61
N TYR A 352 -12.38 -2.31 0.33
CA TYR A 352 -12.69 -3.49 1.14
C TYR A 352 -11.79 -3.58 2.38
N PRO A 353 -12.34 -3.93 3.58
CA PRO A 353 -11.58 -3.91 4.83
C PRO A 353 -10.76 -5.19 5.04
N TYR A 354 -9.89 -5.52 4.12
CA TYR A 354 -9.00 -6.66 4.25
C TYR A 354 -7.57 -6.25 3.94
N GLY A 355 -6.68 -6.68 4.78
CA GLY A 355 -5.26 -6.55 4.61
C GLY A 355 -4.72 -5.10 4.66
N TRP A 356 -3.43 -5.01 4.50
CA TRP A 356 -2.65 -3.79 4.34
C TRP A 356 -2.39 -3.56 2.84
N PRO A 357 -3.09 -2.61 2.18
CA PRO A 357 -3.05 -2.48 0.74
C PRO A 357 -1.83 -1.71 0.26
N THR A 358 -1.21 -2.23 -0.78
CA THR A 358 -0.14 -1.58 -1.54
C THR A 358 -0.60 -1.33 -2.98
N VAL A 359 -0.64 -0.07 -3.38
CA VAL A 359 -0.82 0.32 -4.80
C VAL A 359 0.53 0.23 -5.49
N TYR A 360 0.59 -0.40 -6.65
CA TYR A 360 1.82 -0.51 -7.43
C TYR A 360 1.93 0.56 -8.50
N SER A 361 3.11 1.14 -8.66
CA SER A 361 3.42 2.13 -9.70
C SER A 361 4.83 1.92 -10.22
N GLY A 362 4.92 1.37 -11.41
CA GLY A 362 6.16 1.08 -12.12
C GLY A 362 6.24 1.81 -13.46
N TYR A 363 6.87 1.18 -14.43
CA TYR A 363 7.00 1.67 -15.80
C TYR A 363 6.48 0.63 -16.80
N LYS A 364 6.14 1.09 -18.01
CA LYS A 364 5.65 0.25 -19.10
C LYS A 364 6.82 -0.44 -19.79
N PHE A 365 6.63 -1.69 -20.14
CA PHE A 365 7.63 -2.54 -20.78
C PHE A 365 7.01 -3.41 -21.87
N THR A 366 7.84 -3.87 -22.79
CA THR A 366 7.50 -4.88 -23.82
C THR A 366 8.36 -6.13 -23.67
N ASP A 367 9.55 -5.98 -23.10
CA ASP A 367 10.44 -7.06 -22.70
C ASP A 367 10.41 -7.14 -21.17
N ARG A 368 10.13 -8.36 -20.65
CA ARG A 368 10.00 -8.60 -19.20
C ARG A 368 11.26 -8.23 -18.40
N ASP A 369 12.43 -8.37 -19.00
CA ASP A 369 13.73 -8.15 -18.34
C ASP A 369 14.22 -6.71 -18.48
N ALA A 370 13.60 -5.93 -19.36
CA ALA A 370 14.01 -4.55 -19.57
C ALA A 370 13.85 -3.70 -18.30
N GLY A 371 14.88 -2.93 -17.97
CA GLY A 371 14.79 -1.86 -16.98
C GLY A 371 14.08 -0.63 -17.51
N VAL A 372 14.07 0.43 -16.72
CA VAL A 372 13.48 1.72 -17.13
C VAL A 372 14.15 2.21 -18.41
N PRO A 373 13.38 2.62 -19.43
CA PRO A 373 13.94 3.16 -20.68
C PRO A 373 14.92 4.33 -20.41
N GLY A 374 16.11 4.25 -21.00
CA GLY A 374 17.19 5.22 -20.77
C GLY A 374 18.12 4.88 -19.61
N SER A 375 17.93 3.74 -18.94
CA SER A 375 18.87 3.26 -17.92
C SER A 375 20.23 2.93 -18.50
N THR A 376 21.29 3.26 -17.75
CA THR A 376 22.65 2.77 -17.97
C THR A 376 22.94 1.59 -17.02
N ALA A 377 24.13 1.04 -17.11
CA ALA A 377 24.55 -0.05 -16.23
C ALA A 377 24.58 0.33 -14.73
N THR A 378 24.71 1.63 -14.44
CA THR A 378 24.91 2.15 -13.06
C THR A 378 23.92 3.25 -12.68
N ARG A 379 22.98 3.62 -13.55
CA ARG A 379 22.02 4.69 -13.25
C ARG A 379 20.69 4.49 -13.97
N VAL A 380 19.61 4.76 -13.25
CA VAL A 380 18.24 4.88 -13.76
C VAL A 380 17.92 6.36 -13.94
N PRO A 381 17.23 6.77 -15.02
CA PRO A 381 16.77 8.16 -15.19
C PRO A 381 15.68 8.51 -14.17
N ASP A 382 15.59 9.79 -13.81
CA ASP A 382 14.55 10.28 -12.92
C ASP A 382 13.15 10.02 -13.48
N ALA A 383 12.23 9.64 -12.59
CA ALA A 383 10.85 9.38 -12.97
C ALA A 383 10.12 10.67 -13.31
N SER A 384 9.32 10.63 -14.38
CA SER A 384 8.50 11.77 -14.81
C SER A 384 7.09 11.32 -15.16
N CYS A 385 6.12 11.71 -14.35
CA CYS A 385 4.71 11.39 -14.60
C CYS A 385 4.09 12.19 -15.76
N SER A 386 4.78 13.16 -16.33
CA SER A 386 4.40 13.77 -17.61
C SER A 386 4.71 12.86 -18.79
N ASN A 387 5.69 11.96 -18.63
CA ASN A 387 6.01 10.94 -19.64
C ASN A 387 5.16 9.68 -19.44
N THR A 388 3.88 9.77 -19.80
CA THR A 388 2.92 8.65 -19.70
C THR A 388 3.18 7.51 -20.66
N ALA A 389 4.10 7.67 -21.63
CA ALA A 389 4.56 6.56 -22.47
C ALA A 389 5.45 5.59 -21.70
N VAL A 390 6.15 6.07 -20.67
CA VAL A 390 7.05 5.28 -19.82
C VAL A 390 6.42 4.93 -18.48
N TRP A 391 5.97 5.92 -17.71
CA TRP A 391 5.56 5.73 -16.31
C TRP A 391 4.05 5.51 -16.15
N THR A 392 3.65 4.60 -15.26
CA THR A 392 2.23 4.34 -14.97
C THR A 392 1.63 5.36 -14.01
N CYS A 393 2.40 5.87 -13.09
CA CYS A 393 2.07 6.92 -12.11
C CYS A 393 0.68 6.75 -11.49
N MET A 394 0.41 5.57 -10.97
CA MET A 394 -0.89 5.21 -10.39
C MET A 394 -1.32 6.16 -9.25
N GLN A 395 -0.36 6.64 -8.46
CA GLN A 395 -0.61 7.58 -7.36
C GLN A 395 -1.18 8.93 -7.80
N ARG A 396 -1.05 9.29 -9.08
CA ARG A 396 -1.61 10.52 -9.65
C ARG A 396 -2.99 10.35 -10.26
N LYS A 397 -3.46 9.12 -10.44
CA LYS A 397 -4.82 8.84 -10.93
C LYS A 397 -5.87 9.39 -9.96
N PRO A 398 -6.89 10.12 -10.43
CA PRO A 398 -7.95 10.64 -9.57
C PRO A 398 -8.61 9.55 -8.73
N GLU A 399 -8.90 8.41 -9.35
CA GLU A 399 -9.51 7.23 -8.72
C GLU A 399 -8.68 6.75 -7.53
N ILE A 400 -7.37 6.63 -7.71
CA ILE A 400 -6.46 6.14 -6.66
C ILE A 400 -6.36 7.15 -5.52
N LYS A 401 -6.13 8.45 -5.83
CA LYS A 401 -6.08 9.50 -4.80
C LYS A 401 -7.39 9.58 -4.01
N GLY A 402 -8.51 9.48 -4.71
CA GLY A 402 -9.83 9.49 -4.09
C GLY A 402 -10.06 8.29 -3.20
N MET A 403 -9.65 7.09 -3.65
CA MET A 403 -9.82 5.87 -2.86
C MET A 403 -8.85 5.77 -1.67
N VAL A 404 -7.69 6.39 -1.72
CA VAL A 404 -6.82 6.56 -0.53
C VAL A 404 -7.53 7.44 0.51
N LYS A 405 -8.13 8.56 0.10
CA LYS A 405 -8.95 9.40 0.99
C LYS A 405 -10.15 8.63 1.56
N PHE A 406 -10.84 7.87 0.70
CA PHE A 406 -11.95 7.01 1.13
C PHE A 406 -11.49 6.05 2.22
N ARG A 407 -10.42 5.26 1.98
CA ARG A 407 -9.91 4.28 2.94
C ARG A 407 -9.54 4.92 4.27
N ASN A 408 -8.90 6.08 4.26
CA ASN A 408 -8.56 6.81 5.47
C ASN A 408 -9.81 7.24 6.25
N ALA A 409 -10.85 7.73 5.57
CA ALA A 409 -12.12 8.14 6.19
C ALA A 409 -12.88 6.97 6.83
N VAL A 410 -12.82 5.78 6.21
CA VAL A 410 -13.60 4.61 6.64
C VAL A 410 -12.81 3.66 7.55
N THR A 411 -11.61 4.02 7.98
CA THR A 411 -10.77 3.18 8.84
C THR A 411 -11.54 2.67 10.06
N GLY A 412 -11.38 1.39 10.37
CA GLY A 412 -12.01 0.72 11.52
C GLY A 412 -13.50 0.36 11.33
N THR A 413 -14.09 0.60 10.15
CA THR A 413 -15.50 0.27 9.91
C THR A 413 -15.68 -1.05 9.17
N ALA A 414 -16.75 -1.79 9.52
CA ALA A 414 -17.12 -3.02 8.84
C ALA A 414 -17.88 -2.76 7.52
N VAL A 415 -17.98 -3.80 6.69
CA VAL A 415 -18.85 -3.80 5.50
C VAL A 415 -20.33 -3.81 5.92
N THR A 416 -21.10 -2.91 5.36
CA THR A 416 -22.56 -2.79 5.55
C THR A 416 -23.25 -2.67 4.20
N ASN A 417 -24.59 -2.83 4.16
CA ASN A 417 -25.41 -2.59 2.97
C ASN A 417 -24.87 -3.25 1.69
N TRP A 418 -24.33 -4.48 1.81
CA TRP A 418 -23.85 -5.21 0.63
C TRP A 418 -25.01 -5.48 -0.32
N TRP A 419 -24.79 -5.18 -1.58
CA TRP A 419 -25.68 -5.48 -2.68
C TRP A 419 -24.87 -5.88 -3.92
N ASP A 420 -25.38 -6.80 -4.71
CA ASP A 420 -24.91 -7.15 -6.04
C ASP A 420 -26.07 -7.44 -6.98
N ASP A 421 -25.83 -7.41 -8.29
CA ASP A 421 -26.80 -7.73 -9.32
C ASP A 421 -26.78 -9.21 -9.76
N GLY A 422 -26.02 -10.04 -9.05
CA GLY A 422 -25.76 -11.43 -9.40
C GLY A 422 -24.74 -11.59 -10.55
N SER A 423 -24.12 -10.51 -11.03
CA SER A 423 -23.23 -10.51 -12.18
C SER A 423 -22.01 -9.57 -11.97
N ASN A 424 -22.04 -8.38 -12.55
CA ASN A 424 -20.89 -7.51 -12.65
C ASN A 424 -21.07 -6.13 -12.01
N HIS A 425 -22.05 -5.97 -11.14
CA HIS A 425 -22.26 -4.73 -10.41
C HIS A 425 -22.43 -5.02 -8.91
N ILE A 426 -21.58 -4.41 -8.09
CA ILE A 426 -21.65 -4.52 -6.63
C ILE A 426 -21.69 -3.14 -5.99
N ALA A 427 -22.23 -3.10 -4.77
CA ALA A 427 -22.17 -1.92 -3.93
C ALA A 427 -22.14 -2.32 -2.46
N PHE A 428 -21.44 -1.54 -1.63
CA PHE A 428 -21.39 -1.77 -0.20
C PHE A 428 -21.02 -0.52 0.58
N GLY A 429 -21.49 -0.47 1.81
CA GLY A 429 -21.12 0.55 2.78
C GLY A 429 -19.92 0.16 3.62
N ARG A 430 -19.30 1.14 4.24
CA ARG A 430 -18.28 1.02 5.28
C ARG A 430 -18.80 1.71 6.55
N GLY A 431 -19.63 0.97 7.33
CA GLY A 431 -20.38 1.55 8.44
C GLY A 431 -21.23 2.73 7.95
N ALA A 432 -21.33 3.77 8.78
CA ALA A 432 -21.94 5.05 8.41
C ALA A 432 -20.93 6.06 7.84
N LYS A 433 -19.69 5.63 7.51
CA LYS A 433 -18.62 6.54 7.08
C LYS A 433 -18.37 6.57 5.58
N GLY A 434 -18.77 5.52 4.84
CA GLY A 434 -18.52 5.46 3.40
C GLY A 434 -19.46 4.52 2.67
N TYR A 435 -19.56 4.70 1.37
CA TYR A 435 -20.26 3.84 0.44
C TYR A 435 -19.55 3.80 -0.89
N VAL A 436 -19.43 2.63 -1.49
CA VAL A 436 -18.80 2.43 -2.79
C VAL A 436 -19.70 1.56 -3.68
N THR A 437 -19.73 1.86 -4.97
CA THR A 437 -20.34 1.01 -5.99
C THR A 437 -19.36 0.82 -7.14
N ILE A 438 -19.28 -0.40 -7.67
CA ILE A 438 -18.35 -0.81 -8.72
C ILE A 438 -19.13 -1.52 -9.82
N ASN A 439 -19.03 -1.01 -11.03
CA ASN A 439 -19.63 -1.57 -12.23
C ASN A 439 -18.53 -2.13 -13.16
N ASN A 440 -18.38 -3.44 -13.18
CA ASN A 440 -17.44 -4.16 -14.07
C ASN A 440 -18.11 -4.62 -15.38
N SER A 441 -19.27 -4.06 -15.74
CA SER A 441 -19.98 -4.36 -16.99
C SER A 441 -19.62 -3.35 -18.10
N ALA A 442 -19.88 -3.76 -19.35
CA ALA A 442 -19.67 -2.93 -20.54
C ALA A 442 -20.76 -1.87 -20.77
N SER A 443 -21.72 -1.72 -19.85
CA SER A 443 -22.82 -0.76 -19.94
C SER A 443 -22.90 0.08 -18.66
N ALA A 444 -23.28 1.35 -18.79
CA ALA A 444 -23.60 2.18 -17.64
C ALA A 444 -24.88 1.68 -16.95
N VAL A 445 -24.93 1.77 -15.63
CA VAL A 445 -26.07 1.31 -14.81
C VAL A 445 -26.56 2.46 -13.93
N THR A 446 -27.84 2.78 -14.04
CA THR A 446 -28.53 3.74 -13.16
C THR A 446 -29.30 2.98 -12.10
N ARG A 447 -29.06 3.32 -10.82
CA ARG A 447 -29.72 2.66 -9.69
C ARG A 447 -29.87 3.60 -8.50
N THR A 448 -30.91 3.34 -7.69
CA THR A 448 -31.05 3.88 -6.34
C THR A 448 -30.42 2.92 -5.34
N TYR A 449 -29.42 3.40 -4.61
CA TYR A 449 -28.65 2.65 -3.61
C TYR A 449 -29.15 2.96 -2.20
N GLN A 450 -29.14 1.94 -1.33
CA GLN A 450 -29.36 2.08 0.10
C GLN A 450 -28.02 2.14 0.82
N THR A 451 -27.80 3.16 1.62
CA THR A 451 -26.57 3.38 2.40
C THR A 451 -26.88 3.63 3.86
N SER A 452 -25.88 3.55 4.72
CA SER A 452 -25.90 4.01 6.12
C SER A 452 -25.25 5.39 6.29
N LEU A 453 -24.87 6.06 5.21
CA LEU A 453 -24.40 7.44 5.28
C LEU A 453 -25.50 8.36 5.82
N PRO A 454 -25.17 9.37 6.63
CA PRO A 454 -26.11 10.44 6.98
C PRO A 454 -26.70 11.11 5.75
N ALA A 455 -27.91 11.66 5.89
CA ALA A 455 -28.49 12.51 4.84
C ALA A 455 -27.57 13.71 4.58
N GLY A 456 -27.38 14.06 3.32
CA GLY A 456 -26.50 15.16 2.93
C GLY A 456 -26.00 15.06 1.50
N GLU A 457 -25.24 16.05 1.07
CA GLU A 457 -24.57 16.06 -0.24
C GLU A 457 -23.13 15.55 -0.11
N TYR A 458 -22.74 14.63 -0.98
CA TYR A 458 -21.42 13.98 -1.00
C TYR A 458 -20.77 14.15 -2.36
N THR A 459 -19.47 14.48 -2.37
CA THR A 459 -18.66 14.49 -3.58
C THR A 459 -18.16 13.09 -3.88
N ASP A 460 -18.29 12.64 -5.13
CA ASP A 460 -17.69 11.39 -5.60
C ASP A 460 -16.17 11.50 -5.58
N LEU A 461 -15.54 10.63 -4.81
CA LEU A 461 -14.09 10.60 -4.64
C LEU A 461 -13.35 9.90 -5.80
N VAL A 462 -14.05 9.09 -6.60
CA VAL A 462 -13.47 8.39 -7.77
C VAL A 462 -13.49 9.27 -9.00
N SER A 463 -14.53 10.12 -9.13
CA SER A 463 -14.70 10.97 -10.31
C SER A 463 -13.67 12.10 -10.36
N ALA A 464 -13.02 12.24 -11.51
CA ALA A 464 -12.15 13.40 -11.79
C ALA A 464 -12.92 14.73 -11.82
N THR A 465 -14.24 14.70 -12.06
CA THR A 465 -15.09 15.89 -12.17
C THR A 465 -15.67 16.35 -10.83
N GLY A 466 -15.52 15.54 -9.76
CA GLY A 466 -16.10 15.83 -8.46
C GLY A 466 -17.62 15.87 -8.48
N ALA A 467 -18.26 14.94 -9.21
CA ALA A 467 -19.72 14.81 -9.25
C ALA A 467 -20.30 14.70 -7.83
N ARG A 468 -21.50 15.28 -7.62
CA ARG A 468 -22.15 15.31 -6.31
C ARG A 468 -23.42 14.47 -6.30
N TYR A 469 -23.67 13.84 -5.16
CA TYR A 469 -24.83 12.99 -4.93
C TYR A 469 -25.46 13.31 -3.59
N THR A 470 -26.79 13.44 -3.59
CA THR A 470 -27.56 13.71 -2.36
C THR A 470 -28.07 12.39 -1.79
N VAL A 471 -27.67 12.07 -0.57
CA VAL A 471 -28.28 11.01 0.24
C VAL A 471 -29.47 11.61 0.98
N ASP A 472 -30.64 11.03 0.77
CA ASP A 472 -31.88 11.49 1.40
C ASP A 472 -32.00 11.06 2.87
N SER A 473 -33.07 11.52 3.56
CA SER A 473 -33.32 11.19 4.98
C SER A 473 -33.58 9.70 5.23
N SER A 474 -33.88 8.91 4.18
CA SER A 474 -34.03 7.45 4.26
C SER A 474 -32.72 6.71 3.95
N GLY A 475 -31.61 7.43 3.77
CA GLY A 475 -30.29 6.88 3.45
C GLY A 475 -30.16 6.39 2.01
N ARG A 476 -30.90 6.98 1.05
CA ARG A 476 -30.87 6.58 -0.36
C ARG A 476 -30.30 7.68 -1.24
N PHE A 477 -29.63 7.27 -2.31
CA PHE A 477 -29.24 8.14 -3.40
C PHE A 477 -29.34 7.41 -4.75
N THR A 478 -29.57 8.15 -5.83
CA THR A 478 -29.61 7.59 -7.18
C THR A 478 -28.36 8.05 -7.94
N ALA A 479 -27.68 7.11 -8.59
CA ALA A 479 -26.52 7.40 -9.40
C ALA A 479 -26.48 6.55 -10.66
N THR A 480 -25.85 7.10 -11.70
CA THR A 480 -25.44 6.36 -12.91
C THR A 480 -23.95 6.06 -12.80
N VAL A 481 -23.60 4.78 -12.66
CA VAL A 481 -22.22 4.31 -12.64
C VAL A 481 -21.80 3.95 -14.07
N PRO A 482 -20.76 4.58 -14.64
CA PRO A 482 -20.34 4.30 -16.00
C PRO A 482 -19.96 2.83 -16.23
N GLN A 483 -19.90 2.41 -17.48
CA GLN A 483 -19.26 1.14 -17.86
C GLN A 483 -17.83 1.10 -17.32
N TYR A 484 -17.41 -0.05 -16.77
CA TYR A 484 -16.10 -0.24 -16.14
C TYR A 484 -15.73 0.92 -15.21
N GLY A 485 -16.69 1.39 -14.40
CA GLY A 485 -16.57 2.55 -13.54
C GLY A 485 -16.92 2.26 -12.09
N ALA A 486 -16.64 3.22 -11.24
CA ALA A 486 -16.98 3.18 -9.82
C ALA A 486 -17.40 4.56 -9.33
N LEU A 487 -18.03 4.57 -8.14
CA LEU A 487 -18.38 5.78 -7.40
C LEU A 487 -18.12 5.50 -5.91
N ALA A 488 -17.54 6.47 -5.20
CA ALA A 488 -17.27 6.34 -3.77
C ALA A 488 -17.62 7.64 -3.03
N LEU A 489 -18.48 7.52 -2.02
CA LEU A 489 -18.90 8.60 -1.14
C LEU A 489 -18.37 8.35 0.26
N ALA A 490 -17.84 9.37 0.95
CA ALA A 490 -17.38 9.23 2.33
C ALA A 490 -17.68 10.49 3.15
N VAL A 491 -17.87 10.33 4.45
CA VAL A 491 -17.92 11.46 5.38
C VAL A 491 -16.61 12.24 5.30
N GLY A 492 -16.68 13.57 5.37
CA GLY A 492 -15.51 14.43 5.14
C GLY A 492 -15.27 14.78 3.66
N SER A 493 -15.91 14.06 2.71
CA SER A 493 -16.05 14.53 1.33
C SER A 493 -17.34 15.35 1.13
N SER A 494 -18.18 15.37 2.15
CA SER A 494 -19.42 16.15 2.16
C SER A 494 -19.12 17.63 2.42
N THR A 495 -19.71 18.50 1.63
CA THR A 495 -20.26 19.73 2.19
C THR A 495 -21.60 19.32 2.81
N PRO A 496 -21.80 19.42 4.14
CA PRO A 496 -23.11 19.13 4.70
C PRO A 496 -24.15 20.06 4.06
N VAL A 497 -25.10 19.50 3.33
CA VAL A 497 -26.37 20.16 3.10
C VAL A 497 -27.25 19.67 4.24
N ASP A 498 -27.39 20.51 5.24
CA ASP A 498 -28.31 20.28 6.32
C ASP A 498 -29.75 20.48 5.80
N PRO A 499 -30.61 19.44 5.75
CA PRO A 499 -32.02 19.64 5.45
C PRO A 499 -32.73 19.96 6.77
N GLY A 500 -32.50 21.15 7.33
CA GLY A 500 -33.35 21.69 8.37
C GLY A 500 -32.71 22.19 9.65
N GLU A 501 -31.37 22.34 9.73
CA GLU A 501 -30.79 23.20 10.76
C GLU A 501 -30.42 24.58 10.18
N PRO A 502 -30.77 25.69 10.85
CA PRO A 502 -30.44 27.03 10.37
C PRO A 502 -28.94 27.27 10.48
N GLY A 503 -28.27 27.30 9.32
CA GLY A 503 -27.06 28.06 9.08
C GLY A 503 -25.77 27.61 9.75
N THR A 504 -24.93 26.83 9.04
CA THR A 504 -23.49 27.00 9.19
C THR A 504 -23.06 28.07 8.18
N ASN A 505 -23.03 29.33 8.61
CA ASN A 505 -22.48 30.41 7.81
C ASN A 505 -20.97 30.20 7.69
N ARG A 506 -20.45 30.26 6.46
CA ARG A 506 -18.99 30.28 6.20
C ARG A 506 -18.62 31.58 5.52
N THR A 507 -17.43 32.08 5.81
CA THR A 507 -16.87 33.24 5.11
C THR A 507 -15.43 32.94 4.68
N THR A 508 -15.13 33.12 3.40
CA THR A 508 -13.74 33.15 2.93
C THR A 508 -13.20 34.56 3.15
N VAL A 509 -12.22 34.68 4.03
CA VAL A 509 -11.58 35.96 4.37
C VAL A 509 -10.36 36.14 3.48
N PHE A 510 -10.34 37.23 2.72
CA PHE A 510 -9.16 37.71 1.99
C PHE A 510 -8.59 38.91 2.71
N TYR A 511 -7.29 38.92 2.94
CA TYR A 511 -6.59 40.04 3.55
C TYR A 511 -5.45 40.50 2.65
N ARG A 512 -5.46 41.80 2.31
CA ARG A 512 -4.39 42.41 1.52
C ARG A 512 -3.19 42.71 2.40
N THR A 513 -2.02 42.20 2.03
CA THR A 513 -0.81 42.36 2.83
C THR A 513 0.45 42.23 2.01
N SER A 514 1.52 42.87 2.49
CA SER A 514 2.91 42.62 2.05
C SER A 514 3.72 41.82 3.06
N TRP A 515 3.10 41.35 4.15
CA TRP A 515 3.80 40.55 5.17
C TRP A 515 4.15 39.16 4.63
N SER A 516 5.33 38.69 4.95
CA SER A 516 5.77 37.32 4.59
C SER A 516 5.03 36.25 5.37
N THR A 517 4.58 36.55 6.59
CA THR A 517 3.72 35.73 7.42
C THR A 517 2.50 36.54 7.80
N THR A 518 1.31 35.96 7.71
CA THR A 518 0.06 36.62 8.11
C THR A 518 -0.81 35.64 8.87
N ASN A 519 -1.28 36.09 10.03
CA ASN A 519 -2.25 35.35 10.85
C ASN A 519 -3.51 36.16 11.04
N ILE A 520 -4.64 35.49 11.15
CA ILE A 520 -5.92 36.06 11.55
C ILE A 520 -6.26 35.63 12.96
N HIS A 521 -6.42 36.57 13.85
CA HIS A 521 -6.92 36.40 15.20
C HIS A 521 -8.38 36.81 15.22
N TYR A 522 -9.28 35.90 15.57
CA TYR A 522 -10.71 36.13 15.38
C TYR A 522 -11.56 35.46 16.46
N ARG A 523 -12.81 35.91 16.56
CA ARG A 523 -13.90 35.25 17.28
C ARG A 523 -15.13 35.18 16.37
N VAL A 524 -15.93 34.14 16.55
CA VAL A 524 -17.19 33.91 15.82
C VAL A 524 -18.34 34.39 16.69
N GLY A 525 -19.16 35.31 16.17
CA GLY A 525 -20.25 35.91 16.91
C GLY A 525 -19.77 36.53 18.24
N SER A 526 -20.40 36.11 19.34
CA SER A 526 -20.03 36.47 20.72
C SER A 526 -19.06 35.47 21.40
N GLY A 527 -18.52 34.50 20.65
CA GLY A 527 -17.62 33.49 21.16
C GLY A 527 -16.26 34.02 21.64
N ALA A 528 -15.43 33.10 22.18
CA ALA A 528 -14.07 33.44 22.61
C ALA A 528 -13.16 33.72 21.40
N TRP A 529 -12.18 34.60 21.61
CA TRP A 529 -11.11 34.83 20.64
C TRP A 529 -10.22 33.58 20.47
N THR A 530 -9.69 33.36 19.27
CA THR A 530 -8.62 32.36 19.08
C THR A 530 -7.42 32.70 19.98
N THR A 531 -6.57 31.72 20.27
CA THR A 531 -5.30 32.01 20.96
C THR A 531 -4.36 32.79 20.04
N ALA A 532 -3.80 33.90 20.50
CA ALA A 532 -2.83 34.66 19.69
C ALA A 532 -1.58 33.80 19.34
N PRO A 533 -1.01 33.96 18.15
CA PRO A 533 -1.27 34.96 17.11
C PRO A 533 -2.51 34.66 16.24
N GLY A 534 -3.26 33.62 16.48
CA GLY A 534 -4.40 33.22 15.68
C GLY A 534 -4.04 32.09 14.69
N ARG A 535 -4.75 32.03 13.56
CA ARG A 535 -4.54 31.02 12.51
C ARG A 535 -3.76 31.62 11.34
N ALA A 536 -2.77 30.86 10.84
CA ALA A 536 -2.02 31.27 9.65
C ALA A 536 -2.91 31.30 8.42
N MET A 537 -2.76 32.35 7.62
CA MET A 537 -3.42 32.51 6.32
C MET A 537 -2.50 32.03 5.19
N THR A 538 -3.08 31.54 4.11
CA THR A 538 -2.36 31.01 2.94
C THR A 538 -2.38 32.01 1.78
N PRO A 539 -1.35 32.07 0.92
CA PRO A 539 -1.38 32.87 -0.31
C PRO A 539 -2.60 32.55 -1.18
N ALA A 540 -3.24 33.56 -1.74
CA ALA A 540 -4.41 33.43 -2.61
C ALA A 540 -4.11 33.93 -4.04
N CYS A 541 -4.04 35.24 -4.23
CA CYS A 541 -3.65 35.88 -5.49
C CYS A 541 -2.76 37.09 -5.18
N THR A 542 -2.26 37.81 -6.20
CA THR A 542 -1.27 38.89 -6.02
C THR A 542 -1.67 39.88 -4.93
N GLY A 543 -0.87 39.93 -3.87
CA GLY A 543 -1.05 40.84 -2.74
C GLY A 543 -2.10 40.39 -1.71
N TYR A 544 -2.71 39.21 -1.86
CA TYR A 544 -3.71 38.70 -0.93
C TYR A 544 -3.35 37.35 -0.35
N VAL A 545 -3.70 37.15 0.93
CA VAL A 545 -3.76 35.88 1.63
C VAL A 545 -5.21 35.55 1.97
N LYS A 546 -5.54 34.26 2.22
CA LYS A 546 -6.91 33.83 2.55
C LYS A 546 -6.96 32.79 3.67
N LEU A 547 -8.11 32.74 4.32
CA LEU A 547 -8.52 31.65 5.22
C LEU A 547 -10.05 31.50 5.19
N ASP A 548 -10.53 30.26 5.17
CA ASP A 548 -11.96 29.93 5.31
C ASP A 548 -12.31 29.80 6.79
N LEU A 549 -13.29 30.57 7.25
CA LEU A 549 -13.84 30.53 8.60
C LEU A 549 -15.21 29.86 8.61
N ASP A 550 -15.39 28.95 9.53
CA ASP A 550 -16.69 28.39 9.88
C ASP A 550 -17.31 29.27 10.99
N LEU A 551 -18.46 29.85 10.71
CA LEU A 551 -19.17 30.73 11.64
C LEU A 551 -20.27 30.00 12.44
N GLY A 552 -20.49 28.69 12.16
CA GLY A 552 -21.60 27.95 12.77
C GLY A 552 -22.94 28.63 12.52
N SER A 553 -23.72 28.85 13.57
CA SER A 553 -24.99 29.59 13.49
C SER A 553 -24.82 31.13 13.48
N ALA A 554 -23.60 31.64 13.69
CA ALA A 554 -23.36 33.08 13.66
C ALA A 554 -23.29 33.59 12.22
N THR A 555 -23.72 34.85 12.02
CA THR A 555 -23.66 35.51 10.72
C THR A 555 -22.44 36.41 10.56
N THR A 556 -21.62 36.56 11.62
CA THR A 556 -20.49 37.45 11.67
C THR A 556 -19.31 36.85 12.42
N ALA A 557 -18.09 37.26 12.03
CA ALA A 557 -16.89 37.10 12.86
C ALA A 557 -16.24 38.48 13.07
N THR A 558 -15.55 38.66 14.21
CA THR A 558 -14.71 39.79 14.48
C THR A 558 -13.25 39.38 14.37
N ALA A 559 -12.42 40.15 13.65
CA ALA A 559 -11.03 39.72 13.40
C ALA A 559 -10.04 40.90 13.47
N ALA A 560 -8.80 40.56 13.81
CA ALA A 560 -7.60 41.35 13.64
C ALA A 560 -6.52 40.50 12.93
N PHE A 561 -5.60 41.15 12.25
CA PHE A 561 -4.51 40.48 11.52
C PHE A 561 -3.16 40.80 12.13
N ASN A 562 -2.19 39.88 12.01
CA ASN A 562 -0.83 40.16 12.49
C ASN A 562 0.22 39.39 11.65
N ASN A 563 1.47 39.89 11.74
CA ASN A 563 2.61 39.33 11.01
C ASN A 563 3.36 38.23 11.77
N GLY A 564 2.85 37.77 12.92
CA GLY A 564 3.50 36.77 13.77
C GLY A 564 4.69 37.30 14.60
N SER A 565 5.12 38.54 14.38
CA SER A 565 6.28 39.19 15.03
C SER A 565 5.94 40.50 15.78
N GLY A 566 4.66 40.66 16.17
CA GLY A 566 4.23 41.75 17.02
C GLY A 566 3.54 42.91 16.31
N THR A 567 3.51 42.99 14.97
CA THR A 567 2.74 43.99 14.25
C THR A 567 1.30 43.54 14.06
N TRP A 568 0.34 44.37 14.44
CA TRP A 568 -1.08 44.12 14.35
C TRP A 568 -1.79 45.14 13.48
N ASP A 569 -2.75 44.66 12.70
CA ASP A 569 -3.78 45.45 12.03
C ASP A 569 -5.14 45.09 12.64
N ASN A 570 -5.66 45.99 13.47
CA ASN A 570 -6.92 45.85 14.17
C ASN A 570 -7.86 47.02 13.85
N ASN A 571 -7.75 47.59 12.63
CA ASN A 571 -8.60 48.65 12.16
C ASN A 571 -8.62 49.88 13.13
N GLY A 572 -7.48 50.27 13.65
CA GLY A 572 -7.38 51.37 14.62
C GLY A 572 -8.10 51.09 15.95
N SER A 573 -7.93 49.88 16.51
CA SER A 573 -8.54 49.38 17.74
C SER A 573 -10.05 49.12 17.67
N ARG A 574 -10.63 48.97 16.44
CA ARG A 574 -12.05 48.68 16.22
C ARG A 574 -12.31 47.28 15.71
N ASP A 575 -11.25 46.58 15.37
CA ASP A 575 -11.28 45.28 14.69
C ASP A 575 -12.09 45.30 13.36
N TYR A 576 -12.09 44.19 12.64
CA TYR A 576 -12.84 44.00 11.41
C TYR A 576 -14.06 43.15 11.65
N THR A 577 -15.24 43.61 11.22
CA THR A 577 -16.45 42.77 11.19
C THR A 577 -16.55 42.09 9.84
N LEU A 578 -16.46 40.78 9.84
CA LEU A 578 -16.51 39.92 8.64
C LEU A 578 -17.91 39.34 8.50
N THR A 579 -18.53 39.51 7.33
CA THR A 579 -19.91 39.09 7.04
C THR A 579 -20.03 38.49 5.65
N GLY A 580 -21.04 37.63 5.43
CA GLY A 580 -21.33 37.03 4.13
C GLY A 580 -20.39 35.90 3.74
N ALA A 581 -20.58 35.34 2.55
CA ALA A 581 -19.78 34.20 2.05
C ALA A 581 -18.33 34.60 1.72
N VAL A 582 -18.07 35.88 1.44
CA VAL A 582 -16.75 36.43 1.17
C VAL A 582 -16.59 37.74 1.96
N ALA A 583 -15.45 37.86 2.64
CA ALA A 583 -15.04 39.08 3.33
C ALA A 583 -13.63 39.47 2.87
N ARG A 584 -13.51 40.46 2.02
CA ARG A 584 -12.23 41.05 1.59
C ARG A 584 -11.88 42.22 2.47
N VAL A 585 -10.75 42.19 3.13
CA VAL A 585 -10.18 43.31 3.91
C VAL A 585 -9.02 43.90 3.11
N ASP A 586 -9.16 45.18 2.76
CA ASP A 586 -8.20 45.92 1.97
C ASP A 586 -8.19 47.40 2.43
N SER A 587 -7.02 47.90 2.80
CA SER A 587 -6.82 49.29 3.19
C SER A 587 -7.82 49.80 4.28
N GLY A 588 -8.08 48.93 5.29
CA GLY A 588 -8.98 49.25 6.40
C GLY A 588 -10.48 49.10 6.07
N GLN A 589 -10.85 48.66 4.88
CA GLN A 589 -12.25 48.48 4.44
C GLN A 589 -12.57 46.97 4.28
N VAL A 590 -13.82 46.62 4.59
CA VAL A 590 -14.35 45.25 4.34
C VAL A 590 -15.35 45.30 3.18
N SER A 591 -15.19 44.41 2.21
CA SER A 591 -16.11 44.24 1.08
C SER A 591 -16.46 42.79 0.83
N ALA A 592 -17.58 42.51 0.16
CA ALA A 592 -18.10 41.15 -0.08
C ALA A 592 -17.67 40.56 -1.45
N THR A 593 -16.63 41.12 -2.10
CA THR A 593 -16.18 40.70 -3.43
C THR A 593 -14.84 40.01 -3.35
N SER A 594 -14.70 38.81 -4.02
CA SER A 594 -13.41 38.14 -4.13
C SER A 594 -12.40 39.00 -4.88
N PRO A 595 -11.17 39.19 -4.36
CA PRO A 595 -10.09 39.87 -5.08
C PRO A 595 -9.40 38.98 -6.11
N CYS A 596 -9.69 37.67 -6.08
CA CYS A 596 -9.08 36.66 -6.94
C CYS A 596 -10.11 36.17 -7.98
N PRO A 597 -9.67 35.93 -9.25
CA PRO A 597 -10.55 35.44 -10.29
C PRO A 597 -11.10 34.03 -10.00
#